data_d0243130599935217217e32a8f46e374
#
_entry.id   d0243130599935217217e32a8f46e374
#
_cell.length_a   1.000
_cell.length_b   1.000
_cell.length_c   1.000
_cell.angle_alpha   90.00
_cell.angle_beta   90.00
_cell.angle_gamma   90.00
#
_symmetry.space_group_name_H-M   'P 1'
#
loop_
_entity.id
_entity.type
_entity.pdbx_description
1 polymer ?
#
loop_
_entity_poly.entity_id
_entity_poly.type
_entity_poly.pdbx_seq_one_letter_code
_entity_poly.pdbx_strand_id
1 'polypeptide(L)'
;MEVPGKMTYRPRLLLFLFGILPSLGAEYKSDNFRVEAPSSAIAKELGEAAEQCRKEQALAWLDKELPPWPQPCLIEVRITLDGRGGCSTFAFDKGKVTSRSIVLEGSLETLRTNVLPHEIAHSIFADYFGCPLLRWADEGGAIVSGCDTDGRWYNKLCHEITNTPGRSMLLRRLLSCRDYPDDVTALYAQSYSLVKFLVDSKGKPAFLAFVSRGMQDHDWDGAVRAYYGFHSVEQLERAWLREQKEILLATPLLQRGSTKED
;
A
#
# COMPACT_ATOMS: atom_id res chain seq x y z
N MET A 1 33.24 -15.08 -1.73
CA MET A 1 31.96 -15.62 -1.22
C MET A 1 31.32 -14.49 -0.43
N GLU A 2 30.63 -13.58 -1.16
CA GLU A 2 30.02 -12.37 -0.61
C GLU A 2 28.67 -12.71 0.01
N VAL A 3 28.45 -12.23 1.22
CA VAL A 3 27.18 -12.35 1.97
C VAL A 3 26.18 -11.40 1.30
N PRO A 4 24.97 -11.84 0.91
CA PRO A 4 23.97 -10.94 0.32
C PRO A 4 23.55 -9.89 1.34
N GLY A 5 23.67 -8.61 0.93
CA GLY A 5 23.42 -7.44 1.74
C GLY A 5 22.02 -7.41 2.35
N LYS A 6 21.96 -7.02 3.59
CA LYS A 6 20.72 -6.62 4.27
C LYS A 6 20.11 -5.43 3.50
N MET A 7 19.09 -5.70 2.71
CA MET A 7 18.32 -4.66 2.04
C MET A 7 17.36 -4.07 3.07
N THR A 8 17.80 -3.01 3.74
CA THR A 8 16.93 -2.20 4.59
C THR A 8 16.09 -1.31 3.67
N TYR A 9 14.80 -1.55 3.67
CA TYR A 9 13.82 -0.67 3.06
C TYR A 9 13.82 0.66 3.80
N ARG A 10 14.49 1.67 3.25
CA ARG A 10 14.41 3.04 3.75
C ARG A 10 13.69 3.89 2.70
N PRO A 11 12.47 4.39 2.97
CA PRO A 11 11.99 5.57 2.28
C PRO A 11 13.01 6.70 2.54
N ARG A 12 13.15 7.64 1.62
CA ARG A 12 13.93 8.86 1.88
C ARG A 12 13.35 9.53 3.12
N LEU A 13 13.98 9.21 4.24
CA LEU A 13 13.66 9.76 5.55
C LEU A 13 13.95 11.25 5.50
N LEU A 14 12.92 12.06 5.61
CA LEU A 14 13.08 13.37 6.19
C LEU A 14 13.78 13.15 7.55
N LEU A 15 15.02 13.63 7.64
CA LEU A 15 15.82 13.58 8.87
C LEU A 15 15.12 14.38 9.96
N PHE A 16 14.25 13.73 10.71
CA PHE A 16 13.82 14.27 11.99
C PHE A 16 14.89 13.95 13.04
N LEU A 17 15.61 14.98 13.49
CA LEU A 17 16.45 14.93 14.66
C LEU A 17 15.54 14.70 15.90
N PHE A 18 15.45 13.46 16.36
CA PHE A 18 14.69 13.13 17.55
C PHE A 18 15.57 13.23 18.80
N GLY A 19 15.19 14.15 19.67
CA GLY A 19 15.54 14.05 21.09
C GLY A 19 14.81 12.85 21.69
N ILE A 20 15.56 11.83 22.13
CA ILE A 20 15.06 10.66 22.84
C ILE A 20 14.68 11.11 24.26
N LEU A 21 13.43 11.49 24.47
CA LEU A 21 12.83 11.39 25.80
C LEU A 21 12.23 9.99 25.90
N PRO A 22 12.54 9.20 26.93
CA PRO A 22 11.83 7.95 27.19
C PRO A 22 10.38 8.31 27.53
N SER A 23 9.52 8.25 26.54
CA SER A 23 8.08 8.19 26.79
C SER A 23 7.84 6.89 27.54
N LEU A 24 7.30 6.96 28.76
CA LEU A 24 6.66 5.83 29.44
C LEU A 24 5.40 5.47 28.61
N GLY A 25 5.61 4.92 27.43
CA GLY A 25 4.56 4.43 26.56
C GLY A 25 3.88 3.22 27.18
N ALA A 26 2.58 3.16 27.04
CA ALA A 26 1.83 1.97 27.44
C ALA A 26 1.93 0.92 26.34
N GLU A 27 1.96 -0.34 26.73
CA GLU A 27 2.05 -1.50 25.85
C GLU A 27 0.74 -2.30 25.86
N TYR A 28 0.31 -2.78 24.70
CA TYR A 28 -0.73 -3.78 24.53
C TYR A 28 -0.17 -4.95 23.71
N LYS A 29 -0.50 -6.19 24.11
CA LYS A 29 -0.08 -7.42 23.40
C LYS A 29 -1.28 -8.24 22.98
N SER A 30 -1.23 -8.72 21.74
CA SER A 30 -2.13 -9.72 21.20
C SER A 30 -1.33 -10.87 20.57
N ASP A 31 -2.00 -11.78 19.85
CA ASP A 31 -1.34 -12.92 19.23
C ASP A 31 -0.32 -12.49 18.15
N ASN A 32 -0.66 -11.44 17.38
CA ASN A 32 0.15 -11.02 16.25
C ASN A 32 0.81 -9.64 16.41
N PHE A 33 0.45 -8.86 17.44
CA PHE A 33 0.94 -7.50 17.58
C PHE A 33 1.40 -7.16 19.00
N ARG A 34 2.43 -6.32 19.07
CA ARG A 34 2.85 -5.60 20.26
C ARG A 34 2.77 -4.11 19.94
N VAL A 35 1.84 -3.41 20.56
CA VAL A 35 1.59 -1.99 20.27
C VAL A 35 2.14 -1.14 21.41
N GLU A 36 3.04 -0.22 21.09
CA GLU A 36 3.58 0.80 21.98
C GLU A 36 2.97 2.16 21.64
N ALA A 37 2.25 2.79 22.56
CA ALA A 37 1.50 4.02 22.32
C ALA A 37 1.54 4.96 23.55
N PRO A 38 1.18 6.26 23.40
CA PRO A 38 1.19 7.21 24.50
C PRO A 38 0.27 6.85 25.68
N SER A 39 -0.76 6.00 25.48
CA SER A 39 -1.63 5.52 26.55
C SER A 39 -2.11 4.09 26.30
N SER A 40 -2.48 3.39 27.40
CA SER A 40 -3.01 2.02 27.34
C SER A 40 -4.31 1.91 26.56
N ALA A 41 -5.14 2.93 26.57
CA ALA A 41 -6.38 2.97 25.77
C ALA A 41 -6.06 2.98 24.28
N ILE A 42 -5.15 3.85 23.83
CA ILE A 42 -4.71 3.92 22.43
C ILE A 42 -4.01 2.64 22.00
N ALA A 43 -3.11 2.11 22.84
CA ALA A 43 -2.40 0.86 22.54
C ALA A 43 -3.37 -0.31 22.32
N LYS A 44 -4.36 -0.43 23.21
CA LYS A 44 -5.40 -1.46 23.11
C LYS A 44 -6.28 -1.28 21.87
N GLU A 45 -6.81 -0.07 21.64
CA GLU A 45 -7.68 0.23 20.50
C GLU A 45 -6.99 -0.10 19.16
N LEU A 46 -5.75 0.35 18.97
CA LEU A 46 -5.02 0.08 17.73
C LEU A 46 -4.58 -1.38 17.62
N GLY A 47 -4.28 -2.06 18.73
CA GLY A 47 -3.95 -3.48 18.72
C GLY A 47 -5.13 -4.37 18.34
N GLU A 48 -6.32 -4.11 18.88
CA GLU A 48 -7.55 -4.80 18.50
C GLU A 48 -7.92 -4.51 17.02
N ALA A 49 -7.78 -3.25 16.59
CA ALA A 49 -7.98 -2.88 15.21
C ALA A 49 -6.98 -3.56 14.25
N ALA A 50 -5.72 -3.72 14.66
CA ALA A 50 -4.69 -4.38 13.86
C ALA A 50 -5.01 -5.88 13.65
N GLU A 51 -5.44 -6.59 14.70
CA GLU A 51 -5.86 -7.99 14.56
C GLU A 51 -7.04 -8.16 13.62
N GLN A 52 -8.06 -7.31 13.80
CA GLN A 52 -9.24 -7.34 12.93
C GLN A 52 -8.87 -7.03 11.48
N CYS A 53 -8.09 -5.98 11.26
CA CYS A 53 -7.64 -5.57 9.93
C CYS A 53 -6.79 -6.67 9.25
N ARG A 54 -5.88 -7.30 10.00
CA ARG A 54 -5.07 -8.42 9.49
C ARG A 54 -5.93 -9.58 9.02
N LYS A 55 -6.94 -9.95 9.79
CA LYS A 55 -7.88 -11.03 9.44
C LYS A 55 -8.69 -10.67 8.19
N GLU A 56 -9.31 -9.49 8.17
CA GLU A 56 -10.14 -9.03 7.04
C GLU A 56 -9.32 -8.92 5.75
N GLN A 57 -8.12 -8.38 5.81
CA GLN A 57 -7.27 -8.25 4.63
C GLN A 57 -6.73 -9.59 4.14
N ALA A 58 -6.36 -10.51 5.04
CA ALA A 58 -5.97 -11.86 4.65
C ALA A 58 -7.11 -12.56 3.89
N LEU A 59 -8.34 -12.48 4.40
CA LEU A 59 -9.52 -13.01 3.71
C LEU A 59 -9.75 -12.31 2.37
N ALA A 60 -9.65 -10.98 2.32
CA ALA A 60 -9.92 -10.22 1.10
C ALA A 60 -8.87 -10.46 -0.02
N TRP A 61 -7.59 -10.60 0.33
CA TRP A 61 -6.50 -10.75 -0.63
C TRP A 61 -6.17 -12.20 -0.96
N LEU A 62 -6.31 -13.11 0.03
CA LEU A 62 -5.81 -14.48 -0.07
C LEU A 62 -6.92 -15.53 -0.04
N ASP A 63 -8.18 -15.13 0.13
CA ASP A 63 -9.35 -16.01 0.35
C ASP A 63 -9.18 -16.97 1.56
N LYS A 64 -8.31 -16.63 2.50
CA LYS A 64 -8.04 -17.41 3.71
C LYS A 64 -7.47 -16.58 4.84
N GLU A 65 -7.68 -17.01 6.06
CA GLU A 65 -6.97 -16.48 7.22
C GLU A 65 -5.50 -16.94 7.22
N LEU A 66 -4.62 -16.08 7.74
CA LEU A 66 -3.22 -16.43 7.97
C LEU A 66 -3.05 -16.99 9.39
N PRO A 67 -2.19 -17.99 9.59
CA PRO A 67 -1.84 -18.47 10.93
C PRO A 67 -1.20 -17.34 11.75
N PRO A 68 -1.22 -17.42 13.09
CA PRO A 68 -0.50 -16.49 13.94
C PRO A 68 0.98 -16.38 13.52
N TRP A 69 1.53 -15.18 13.64
CA TRP A 69 2.94 -14.98 13.34
C TRP A 69 3.83 -15.58 14.44
N PRO A 70 4.99 -16.15 14.10
CA PRO A 70 5.91 -16.72 15.08
C PRO A 70 6.40 -15.70 16.11
N GLN A 71 6.42 -14.41 15.72
CA GLN A 71 6.74 -13.29 16.59
C GLN A 71 5.78 -12.14 16.31
N PRO A 72 5.21 -11.51 17.36
CA PRO A 72 4.35 -10.34 17.19
C PRO A 72 5.06 -9.20 16.47
N CYS A 73 4.34 -8.53 15.57
CA CYS A 73 4.77 -7.31 14.92
C CYS A 73 4.77 -6.15 15.92
N LEU A 74 5.89 -5.45 16.07
CA LEU A 74 5.93 -4.21 16.83
C LEU A 74 5.22 -3.10 16.05
N ILE A 75 4.26 -2.43 16.69
CA ILE A 75 3.64 -1.19 16.19
C ILE A 75 4.03 -0.07 17.15
N GLU A 76 4.80 0.90 16.68
CA GLU A 76 5.10 2.14 17.40
C GLU A 76 4.12 3.23 16.98
N VAL A 77 3.41 3.84 17.95
CA VAL A 77 2.38 4.83 17.69
C VAL A 77 2.80 6.20 18.19
N ARG A 78 2.72 7.18 17.30
CA ARG A 78 2.95 8.59 17.56
C ARG A 78 1.71 9.39 17.25
N ILE A 79 1.06 9.92 18.28
CA ILE A 79 -0.12 10.77 18.08
C ILE A 79 0.35 12.19 17.78
N THR A 80 -0.09 12.72 16.62
CA THR A 80 0.18 14.08 16.18
C THR A 80 -1.09 14.76 15.71
N LEU A 81 -1.14 16.09 15.76
CA LEU A 81 -2.29 16.86 15.26
C LEU A 81 -2.19 17.07 13.74
N ASP A 82 -0.98 17.17 13.25
CA ASP A 82 -0.68 17.47 11.86
C ASP A 82 0.01 16.27 11.19
N GLY A 83 -0.36 16.04 9.95
CA GLY A 83 0.20 14.97 9.14
C GLY A 83 -0.45 13.61 9.38
N ARG A 84 -0.13 12.69 8.51
CA ARG A 84 -0.46 11.27 8.61
C ARG A 84 0.62 10.48 7.88
N GLY A 85 1.05 9.38 8.45
CA GLY A 85 2.03 8.52 7.81
C GLY A 85 2.20 7.21 8.55
N GLY A 86 2.71 6.24 7.83
CA GLY A 86 3.13 4.96 8.36
C GLY A 86 4.40 4.50 7.65
N CYS A 87 5.03 3.51 8.22
CA CYS A 87 6.17 2.84 7.63
C CYS A 87 6.25 1.41 8.14
N SER A 88 6.16 0.47 7.21
CA SER A 88 6.38 -0.95 7.47
C SER A 88 7.79 -1.37 7.09
N THR A 89 8.44 -2.12 7.95
CA THR A 89 9.79 -2.65 7.73
C THR A 89 9.79 -4.15 7.85
N PHE A 90 10.40 -4.83 6.87
CA PHE A 90 10.47 -6.28 6.81
C PHE A 90 11.91 -6.75 6.58
N ALA A 91 12.27 -7.88 7.22
CA ALA A 91 13.44 -8.65 6.83
C ALA A 91 12.99 -10.00 6.25
N PHE A 92 13.70 -10.44 5.22
CA PHE A 92 13.38 -11.69 4.53
C PHE A 92 14.59 -12.63 4.57
N ASP A 93 14.32 -13.93 4.76
CA ASP A 93 15.32 -15.00 4.58
C ASP A 93 14.62 -16.22 3.95
N LYS A 94 15.22 -16.75 2.89
CA LYS A 94 14.77 -17.97 2.20
C LYS A 94 13.26 -17.99 1.88
N GLY A 95 12.75 -16.88 1.36
CA GLY A 95 11.35 -16.76 0.97
C GLY A 95 10.36 -16.60 2.12
N LYS A 96 10.83 -16.17 3.30
CA LYS A 96 9.99 -15.94 4.49
C LYS A 96 10.31 -14.61 5.15
N VAL A 97 9.31 -13.99 5.74
CA VAL A 97 9.50 -12.84 6.62
C VAL A 97 10.07 -13.31 7.94
N THR A 98 11.22 -12.76 8.33
CA THR A 98 11.91 -13.09 9.58
C THR A 98 11.73 -12.03 10.67
N SER A 99 11.47 -10.78 10.30
CA SER A 99 11.06 -9.73 11.22
C SER A 99 10.14 -8.73 10.54
N ARG A 100 9.32 -8.06 11.36
CA ARG A 100 8.41 -7.00 10.90
C ARG A 100 8.20 -5.96 11.98
N SER A 101 8.07 -4.71 11.58
CA SER A 101 7.67 -3.61 12.45
C SER A 101 6.92 -2.55 11.67
N ILE A 102 6.07 -1.81 12.36
CA ILE A 102 5.25 -0.74 11.81
C ILE A 102 5.42 0.50 12.70
N VAL A 103 5.58 1.65 12.09
CA VAL A 103 5.51 2.96 12.76
C VAL A 103 4.27 3.67 12.23
N LEU A 104 3.46 4.22 13.13
CA LEU A 104 2.24 4.98 12.79
C LEU A 104 2.36 6.39 13.37
N GLU A 105 2.07 7.42 12.56
CA GLU A 105 2.09 8.82 12.97
C GLU A 105 0.88 9.57 12.44
N GLY A 106 0.10 10.22 13.33
CA GLY A 106 -1.11 10.94 12.97
C GLY A 106 -2.14 11.03 14.08
N SER A 107 -3.36 11.50 13.77
CA SER A 107 -4.49 11.44 14.71
C SER A 107 -4.98 10.00 14.87
N LEU A 108 -5.48 9.64 16.06
CA LEU A 108 -5.96 8.30 16.36
C LEU A 108 -6.99 7.80 15.33
N GLU A 109 -7.93 8.65 14.94
CA GLU A 109 -8.94 8.30 13.94
C GLU A 109 -8.30 8.01 12.57
N THR A 110 -7.39 8.87 12.10
CA THR A 110 -6.69 8.69 10.82
C THR A 110 -5.82 7.43 10.86
N LEU A 111 -5.14 7.19 11.98
CA LEU A 111 -4.34 5.97 12.16
C LEU A 111 -5.20 4.73 12.04
N ARG A 112 -6.32 4.69 12.73
CA ARG A 112 -7.22 3.52 12.74
C ARG A 112 -7.90 3.27 11.39
N THR A 113 -8.34 4.33 10.70
CA THR A 113 -9.17 4.19 9.49
C THR A 113 -8.39 4.11 8.20
N ASN A 114 -7.20 4.72 8.13
CA ASN A 114 -6.44 4.84 6.88
C ASN A 114 -5.03 4.26 6.97
N VAL A 115 -4.24 4.71 7.96
CA VAL A 115 -2.81 4.37 7.99
C VAL A 115 -2.60 2.91 8.37
N LEU A 116 -3.24 2.44 9.44
CA LEU A 116 -3.11 1.06 9.90
C LEU A 116 -3.55 0.03 8.84
N PRO A 117 -4.70 0.17 8.16
CA PRO A 117 -5.07 -0.73 7.06
C PRO A 117 -4.05 -0.75 5.93
N HIS A 118 -3.46 0.39 5.58
CA HIS A 118 -2.40 0.49 4.57
C HIS A 118 -1.15 -0.31 4.99
N GLU A 119 -0.66 -0.10 6.22
CA GLU A 119 0.53 -0.77 6.73
C GLU A 119 0.32 -2.28 6.95
N ILE A 120 -0.89 -2.69 7.34
CA ILE A 120 -1.23 -4.12 7.45
C ILE A 120 -1.22 -4.80 6.07
N ALA A 121 -1.67 -4.11 5.00
CA ALA A 121 -1.63 -4.68 3.66
C ALA A 121 -0.21 -5.04 3.23
N HIS A 122 0.78 -4.19 3.51
CA HIS A 122 2.19 -4.52 3.27
C HIS A 122 2.61 -5.80 4.00
N SER A 123 2.12 -6.02 5.23
CA SER A 123 2.42 -7.25 5.99
C SER A 123 1.80 -8.49 5.34
N ILE A 124 0.57 -8.39 4.82
CA ILE A 124 -0.09 -9.48 4.09
C ILE A 124 0.68 -9.82 2.80
N PHE A 125 1.12 -8.80 2.05
CA PHE A 125 1.89 -9.00 0.83
C PHE A 125 3.28 -9.57 1.12
N ALA A 126 3.95 -9.10 2.17
CA ALA A 126 5.24 -9.63 2.59
C ALA A 126 5.15 -11.14 2.90
N ASP A 127 4.09 -11.57 3.60
CA ASP A 127 3.85 -13.00 3.89
C ASP A 127 3.53 -13.80 2.62
N TYR A 128 2.76 -13.25 1.70
CA TYR A 128 2.38 -13.94 0.46
C TYR A 128 3.56 -14.13 -0.50
N PHE A 129 4.35 -13.08 -0.70
CA PHE A 129 5.46 -13.12 -1.67
C PHE A 129 6.76 -13.65 -1.08
N GLY A 130 6.98 -13.54 0.23
CA GLY A 130 8.22 -13.95 0.90
C GLY A 130 9.47 -13.18 0.44
N CYS A 131 9.30 -12.07 -0.25
CA CYS A 131 10.34 -11.19 -0.78
C CYS A 131 9.82 -9.76 -0.95
N PRO A 132 10.71 -8.75 -1.12
CA PRO A 132 10.30 -7.39 -1.45
C PRO A 132 9.47 -7.33 -2.72
N LEU A 133 8.31 -6.67 -2.64
CA LEU A 133 7.41 -6.48 -3.76
C LEU A 133 7.87 -5.30 -4.63
N LEU A 134 7.43 -5.27 -5.89
CA LEU A 134 7.59 -4.12 -6.77
C LEU A 134 6.75 -2.95 -6.25
N ARG A 135 7.30 -1.72 -6.27
CA ARG A 135 6.69 -0.56 -5.63
C ARG A 135 5.26 -0.27 -6.06
N TRP A 136 4.99 -0.39 -7.35
CA TRP A 136 3.65 -0.15 -7.86
C TRP A 136 2.61 -1.14 -7.31
N ALA A 137 2.98 -2.41 -7.14
CA ALA A 137 2.07 -3.43 -6.65
C ALA A 137 1.90 -3.34 -5.13
N ASP A 138 2.98 -3.03 -4.42
CA ASP A 138 3.02 -2.87 -2.97
C ASP A 138 2.18 -1.65 -2.54
N GLU A 139 2.54 -0.46 -3.01
CA GLU A 139 1.87 0.78 -2.65
C GLU A 139 0.44 0.85 -3.20
N GLY A 140 0.26 0.47 -4.46
CA GLY A 140 -1.08 0.46 -5.07
C GLY A 140 -2.03 -0.50 -4.36
N GLY A 141 -1.56 -1.69 -3.99
CA GLY A 141 -2.34 -2.66 -3.23
C GLY A 141 -2.65 -2.17 -1.81
N ALA A 142 -1.67 -1.56 -1.14
CA ALA A 142 -1.86 -0.99 0.19
C ALA A 142 -2.88 0.17 0.19
N ILE A 143 -2.84 1.06 -0.81
CA ILE A 143 -3.84 2.13 -0.96
C ILE A 143 -5.24 1.56 -1.24
N VAL A 144 -5.35 0.56 -2.12
CA VAL A 144 -6.64 -0.14 -2.41
C VAL A 144 -7.19 -0.87 -1.17
N SER A 145 -6.34 -1.19 -0.20
CA SER A 145 -6.74 -1.82 1.06
C SER A 145 -7.24 -0.84 2.12
N GLY A 146 -6.92 0.44 1.96
CA GLY A 146 -7.33 1.51 2.87
C GLY A 146 -8.78 1.96 2.65
N CYS A 147 -9.13 3.10 3.26
CA CYS A 147 -10.45 3.69 3.13
C CYS A 147 -10.65 4.33 1.74
N ASP A 148 -11.84 4.17 1.17
CA ASP A 148 -12.21 4.61 -0.19
C ASP A 148 -12.19 6.14 -0.40
N THR A 149 -12.05 6.93 0.67
CA THR A 149 -12.01 8.40 0.59
C THR A 149 -10.82 8.93 -0.19
N ASP A 150 -9.68 8.25 -0.14
CA ASP A 150 -8.46 8.65 -0.86
C ASP A 150 -8.49 8.23 -2.34
N GLY A 151 -9.31 7.23 -2.70
CA GLY A 151 -9.34 6.66 -4.04
C GLY A 151 -9.73 7.66 -5.13
N ARG A 152 -10.71 8.52 -4.87
CA ARG A 152 -11.12 9.56 -5.83
C ARG A 152 -10.03 10.60 -6.05
N TRP A 153 -9.29 10.95 -5.00
CA TRP A 153 -8.17 11.87 -5.11
C TRP A 153 -7.03 11.27 -5.96
N TYR A 154 -6.66 10.01 -5.71
CA TYR A 154 -5.64 9.33 -6.49
C TYR A 154 -6.02 9.15 -7.97
N ASN A 155 -7.27 8.83 -8.27
CA ASN A 155 -7.75 8.74 -9.67
C ASN A 155 -7.65 10.09 -10.39
N LYS A 156 -8.09 11.19 -9.74
CA LYS A 156 -7.96 12.53 -10.30
C LYS A 156 -6.48 12.90 -10.53
N LEU A 157 -5.65 12.65 -9.54
CA LEU A 157 -4.21 12.92 -9.63
C LEU A 157 -3.54 12.07 -10.72
N CYS A 158 -3.89 10.79 -10.85
CA CYS A 158 -3.39 9.93 -11.93
C CYS A 158 -3.73 10.50 -13.31
N HIS A 159 -4.96 10.97 -13.50
CA HIS A 159 -5.36 11.61 -14.74
C HIS A 159 -4.55 12.87 -15.02
N GLU A 160 -4.34 13.74 -14.04
CA GLU A 160 -3.51 14.94 -14.18
C GLU A 160 -2.07 14.58 -14.59
N ILE A 161 -1.49 13.57 -13.92
CA ILE A 161 -0.13 13.10 -14.19
C ILE A 161 -0.02 12.51 -15.60
N THR A 162 -0.97 11.65 -16.00
CA THR A 162 -0.93 11.00 -17.32
C THR A 162 -1.14 11.96 -18.48
N ASN A 163 -1.74 13.11 -18.24
CA ASN A 163 -1.91 14.18 -19.23
C ASN A 163 -0.81 15.28 -19.14
N THR A 164 0.13 15.17 -18.20
CA THR A 164 1.26 16.10 -18.08
C THR A 164 2.50 15.51 -18.76
N PRO A 165 3.03 16.14 -19.83
CA PRO A 165 4.19 15.63 -20.53
C PRO A 165 5.38 15.39 -19.60
N GLY A 166 5.99 14.22 -19.70
CA GLY A 166 7.18 13.83 -18.94
C GLY A 166 6.96 13.45 -17.47
N ARG A 167 5.72 13.51 -16.95
CA ARG A 167 5.43 13.15 -15.55
C ARG A 167 5.03 11.68 -15.38
N SER A 168 4.27 11.14 -16.32
CA SER A 168 3.83 9.75 -16.23
C SER A 168 4.94 8.77 -16.57
N MET A 169 4.96 7.65 -15.86
CA MET A 169 5.75 6.49 -16.23
C MET A 169 4.94 5.63 -17.20
N LEU A 170 5.56 5.17 -18.30
CA LEU A 170 5.00 4.12 -19.15
C LEU A 170 4.78 2.86 -18.31
N LEU A 171 3.69 2.14 -18.59
CA LEU A 171 3.31 0.97 -17.80
C LEU A 171 4.44 -0.06 -17.70
N ARG A 172 5.15 -0.33 -18.78
CA ARG A 172 6.28 -1.28 -18.77
C ARG A 172 7.38 -0.88 -17.79
N ARG A 173 7.66 0.42 -17.65
CA ARG A 173 8.61 0.94 -16.65
C ARG A 173 8.04 0.84 -15.24
N LEU A 174 6.76 1.16 -15.06
CA LEU A 174 6.07 1.06 -13.78
C LEU A 174 6.08 -0.39 -13.25
N LEU A 175 5.76 -1.37 -14.10
CA LEU A 175 5.77 -2.80 -13.77
C LEU A 175 7.15 -3.33 -13.35
N SER A 176 8.25 -2.64 -13.62
CA SER A 176 9.60 -3.02 -13.20
C SER A 176 10.18 -2.14 -12.09
N CYS A 177 9.37 -1.22 -11.53
CA CYS A 177 9.82 -0.24 -10.55
C CYS A 177 10.10 -0.90 -9.19
N ARG A 178 11.38 -1.00 -8.81
CA ARG A 178 11.83 -1.58 -7.53
C ARG A 178 12.07 -0.52 -6.46
N ASP A 179 12.51 0.68 -6.86
CA ASP A 179 12.87 1.78 -5.98
C ASP A 179 11.90 2.94 -6.16
N TYR A 180 11.84 3.83 -5.16
CA TYR A 180 11.02 5.03 -5.28
C TYR A 180 11.65 5.99 -6.29
N PRO A 181 10.89 6.47 -7.29
CA PRO A 181 11.35 7.51 -8.21
C PRO A 181 11.37 8.87 -7.50
N ASP A 182 11.95 9.89 -8.15
CA ASP A 182 11.94 11.26 -7.62
C ASP A 182 10.51 11.82 -7.47
N ASP A 183 9.62 11.57 -8.43
CA ASP A 183 8.17 11.87 -8.31
C ASP A 183 7.43 10.69 -7.66
N VAL A 184 7.57 10.56 -6.34
CA VAL A 184 6.87 9.54 -5.54
C VAL A 184 5.35 9.69 -5.64
N THR A 185 4.86 10.92 -5.77
CA THR A 185 3.42 11.20 -5.92
C THR A 185 2.85 10.62 -7.21
N ALA A 186 3.63 10.70 -8.30
CA ALA A 186 3.24 10.06 -9.57
C ALA A 186 3.24 8.54 -9.47
N LEU A 187 4.20 7.95 -8.77
CA LEU A 187 4.20 6.51 -8.48
C LEU A 187 2.92 6.11 -7.76
N TYR A 188 2.57 6.75 -6.65
CA TYR A 188 1.39 6.40 -5.85
C TYR A 188 0.08 6.52 -6.65
N ALA A 189 -0.09 7.62 -7.38
CA ALA A 189 -1.29 7.85 -8.15
C ALA A 189 -1.47 6.83 -9.28
N GLN A 190 -0.41 6.55 -10.05
CA GLN A 190 -0.45 5.55 -11.12
C GLN A 190 -0.61 4.13 -10.56
N SER A 191 0.05 3.82 -9.44
CA SER A 191 -0.02 2.51 -8.77
C SER A 191 -1.43 2.22 -8.27
N TYR A 192 -2.03 3.16 -7.52
CA TYR A 192 -3.40 3.01 -7.06
C TYR A 192 -4.37 2.77 -8.22
N SER A 193 -4.31 3.65 -9.21
CA SER A 193 -5.21 3.61 -10.36
C SER A 193 -5.08 2.31 -11.16
N LEU A 194 -3.85 1.85 -11.40
CA LEU A 194 -3.60 0.58 -12.10
C LEU A 194 -4.07 -0.62 -11.26
N VAL A 195 -3.71 -0.68 -9.98
CA VAL A 195 -4.11 -1.80 -9.10
C VAL A 195 -5.62 -1.86 -8.96
N LYS A 196 -6.29 -0.71 -8.79
CA LYS A 196 -7.75 -0.64 -8.73
C LYS A 196 -8.39 -1.20 -10.00
N PHE A 197 -7.92 -0.78 -11.19
CA PHE A 197 -8.36 -1.31 -12.47
C PHE A 197 -8.19 -2.83 -12.58
N LEU A 198 -7.04 -3.36 -12.18
CA LEU A 198 -6.73 -4.78 -12.24
C LEU A 198 -7.59 -5.59 -11.24
N VAL A 199 -7.74 -5.09 -10.03
CA VAL A 199 -8.55 -5.71 -8.97
C VAL A 199 -10.03 -5.68 -9.30
N ASP A 200 -10.56 -4.58 -9.81
CA ASP A 200 -11.97 -4.47 -10.23
C ASP A 200 -12.28 -5.43 -11.38
N SER A 201 -11.32 -5.66 -12.26
CA SER A 201 -11.48 -6.56 -13.40
C SER A 201 -11.52 -8.05 -13.03
N LYS A 202 -10.67 -8.52 -12.09
CA LYS A 202 -10.45 -9.96 -11.83
C LYS A 202 -10.36 -10.33 -10.34
N GLY A 203 -10.48 -9.36 -9.45
CA GLY A 203 -10.35 -9.58 -8.00
C GLY A 203 -8.93 -9.59 -7.47
N LYS A 204 -8.83 -9.47 -6.16
CA LYS A 204 -7.55 -9.39 -5.43
C LYS A 204 -6.67 -10.64 -5.57
N PRO A 205 -7.18 -11.89 -5.47
CA PRO A 205 -6.35 -13.08 -5.64
C PRO A 205 -5.74 -13.19 -7.03
N ALA A 206 -6.49 -12.83 -8.10
CA ALA A 206 -5.98 -12.84 -9.45
C ALA A 206 -4.88 -11.78 -9.66
N PHE A 207 -5.02 -10.61 -9.04
CA PHE A 207 -3.98 -9.59 -9.03
C PHE A 207 -2.67 -10.11 -8.40
N LEU A 208 -2.73 -10.74 -7.23
CA LEU A 208 -1.54 -11.30 -6.58
C LEU A 208 -0.87 -12.38 -7.44
N ALA A 209 -1.66 -13.27 -8.04
CA ALA A 209 -1.14 -14.30 -8.94
C ALA A 209 -0.48 -13.71 -10.20
N PHE A 210 -1.08 -12.65 -10.78
CA PHE A 210 -0.49 -11.90 -11.89
C PHE A 210 0.86 -11.30 -11.53
N VAL A 211 0.95 -10.61 -10.38
CA VAL A 211 2.21 -10.00 -9.91
C VAL A 211 3.25 -11.07 -9.65
N SER A 212 2.88 -12.17 -8.97
CA SER A 212 3.78 -13.30 -8.72
C SER A 212 4.36 -13.86 -10.02
N ARG A 213 3.51 -14.09 -11.04
CA ARG A 213 3.92 -14.58 -12.36
C ARG A 213 4.88 -13.63 -13.05
N GLY A 214 4.54 -12.33 -13.10
CA GLY A 214 5.39 -11.33 -13.74
C GLY A 214 6.76 -11.17 -13.08
N MET A 215 6.82 -11.30 -11.74
CA MET A 215 8.07 -11.24 -10.98
C MET A 215 8.95 -12.49 -11.18
N GLN A 216 8.34 -13.68 -11.25
CA GLN A 216 9.06 -14.95 -11.39
C GLN A 216 9.65 -15.12 -12.78
N ASP A 217 8.86 -14.86 -13.82
CA ASP A 217 9.26 -15.15 -15.20
C ASP A 217 9.94 -13.97 -15.88
N HIS A 218 9.85 -12.77 -15.31
CA HIS A 218 10.24 -11.51 -15.94
C HIS A 218 9.56 -11.27 -17.31
N ASP A 219 8.44 -11.97 -17.56
CA ASP A 219 7.60 -11.87 -18.76
C ASP A 219 6.25 -11.24 -18.43
N TRP A 220 6.21 -9.91 -18.41
CA TRP A 220 4.98 -9.18 -18.16
C TRP A 220 3.94 -9.33 -19.27
N ASP A 221 4.35 -9.51 -20.53
CA ASP A 221 3.42 -9.76 -21.62
C ASP A 221 2.74 -11.12 -21.47
N GLY A 222 3.48 -12.14 -21.08
CA GLY A 222 2.94 -13.46 -20.76
C GLY A 222 1.99 -13.42 -19.56
N ALA A 223 2.35 -12.71 -18.49
CA ALA A 223 1.49 -12.54 -17.33
C ALA A 223 0.19 -11.78 -17.68
N VAL A 224 0.27 -10.69 -18.43
CA VAL A 224 -0.88 -9.92 -18.89
C VAL A 224 -1.83 -10.77 -19.75
N ARG A 225 -1.30 -11.58 -20.65
CA ARG A 225 -2.12 -12.53 -21.44
C ARG A 225 -2.84 -13.55 -20.58
N ALA A 226 -2.10 -14.15 -19.64
CA ALA A 226 -2.62 -15.24 -18.82
C ALA A 226 -3.74 -14.81 -17.88
N TYR A 227 -3.62 -13.64 -17.27
CA TYR A 227 -4.53 -13.20 -16.20
C TYR A 227 -5.59 -12.21 -16.66
N TYR A 228 -5.28 -11.35 -17.65
CA TYR A 228 -6.18 -10.26 -18.07
C TYR A 228 -6.61 -10.35 -19.53
N GLY A 229 -6.03 -11.26 -20.33
CA GLY A 229 -6.43 -11.51 -21.71
C GLY A 229 -5.97 -10.45 -22.72
N PHE A 230 -5.13 -9.49 -22.33
CA PHE A 230 -4.52 -8.54 -23.26
C PHE A 230 -3.28 -9.15 -23.93
N HIS A 231 -3.03 -8.82 -25.19
CA HIS A 231 -1.90 -9.39 -25.93
C HIS A 231 -0.54 -8.87 -25.50
N SER A 232 -0.48 -7.66 -24.92
CA SER A 232 0.77 -7.06 -24.43
C SER A 232 0.52 -6.04 -23.30
N VAL A 233 1.60 -5.63 -22.62
CA VAL A 233 1.60 -4.56 -21.60
C VAL A 233 1.04 -3.26 -22.19
N GLU A 234 1.37 -2.91 -23.44
CA GLU A 234 0.89 -1.68 -24.09
C GLU A 234 -0.62 -1.75 -24.40
N GLN A 235 -1.18 -2.94 -24.63
CA GLN A 235 -2.61 -3.09 -24.78
C GLN A 235 -3.34 -2.91 -23.45
N LEU A 236 -2.79 -3.47 -22.37
CA LEU A 236 -3.26 -3.24 -21.01
C LEU A 236 -3.21 -1.75 -20.67
N GLU A 237 -2.09 -1.06 -20.94
CA GLU A 237 -1.93 0.37 -20.70
C GLU A 237 -3.02 1.20 -21.41
N ARG A 238 -3.29 0.91 -22.66
CA ARG A 238 -4.36 1.61 -23.42
C ARG A 238 -5.75 1.37 -22.83
N ALA A 239 -6.03 0.15 -22.34
CA ALA A 239 -7.30 -0.16 -21.70
C ALA A 239 -7.46 0.57 -20.37
N TRP A 240 -6.44 0.53 -19.51
CA TRP A 240 -6.40 1.24 -18.23
C TRP A 240 -6.57 2.76 -18.41
N LEU A 241 -5.81 3.39 -19.33
CA LEU A 241 -5.89 4.83 -19.57
C LEU A 241 -7.25 5.25 -20.17
N ARG A 242 -7.94 4.37 -20.90
CA ARG A 242 -9.30 4.62 -21.39
C ARG A 242 -10.30 4.65 -20.24
N GLU A 243 -10.26 3.65 -19.36
CA GLU A 243 -11.14 3.60 -18.19
C GLU A 243 -10.94 4.81 -17.27
N GLN A 244 -9.70 5.28 -17.09
CA GLN A 244 -9.42 6.51 -16.33
C GLN A 244 -10.20 7.73 -16.87
N LYS A 245 -10.29 7.87 -18.19
CA LYS A 245 -11.05 8.96 -18.81
C LYS A 245 -12.56 8.79 -18.59
N GLU A 246 -13.07 7.57 -18.68
CA GLU A 246 -14.49 7.26 -18.48
C GLU A 246 -14.94 7.52 -17.04
N ILE A 247 -14.14 7.14 -16.03
CA ILE A 247 -14.42 7.40 -14.60
C ILE A 247 -14.55 8.90 -14.33
N LEU A 248 -13.68 9.71 -14.90
CA LEU A 248 -13.73 11.17 -14.70
C LEU A 248 -14.91 11.83 -15.39
N LEU A 249 -15.31 11.33 -16.57
CA LEU A 249 -16.48 11.82 -17.30
C LEU A 249 -17.80 11.41 -16.61
N ALA A 250 -17.81 10.23 -15.97
CA ALA A 250 -18.97 9.70 -15.25
C ALA A 250 -19.17 10.34 -13.87
N THR A 251 -18.15 11.01 -13.30
CA THR A 251 -18.25 11.70 -12.01
C THR A 251 -18.94 13.05 -12.26
N PRO A 252 -20.24 13.24 -11.91
CA PRO A 252 -20.94 14.50 -12.14
C PRO A 252 -20.21 15.63 -11.41
N LEU A 253 -20.19 16.81 -12.02
CA LEU A 253 -19.78 18.10 -11.45
C LEU A 253 -20.67 18.46 -10.23
N LEU A 254 -20.52 17.76 -9.13
CA LEU A 254 -21.19 18.06 -7.85
C LEU A 254 -20.59 19.26 -7.13
N GLN A 255 -20.03 20.22 -7.87
CA GLN A 255 -19.60 21.51 -7.31
C GLN A 255 -19.89 22.67 -8.27
N ARG A 256 -21.16 22.82 -8.68
CA ARG A 256 -21.70 24.14 -9.07
C ARG A 256 -23.04 24.30 -8.36
N GLY A 257 -23.03 24.86 -7.18
CA GLY A 257 -24.30 25.19 -6.55
C GLY A 257 -24.18 25.51 -5.07
N SER A 258 -23.48 26.57 -4.70
CA SER A 258 -23.78 27.34 -3.50
C SER A 258 -23.14 28.72 -3.56
N THR A 259 -23.42 29.47 -4.61
CA THR A 259 -23.57 30.91 -4.46
C THR A 259 -25.06 31.13 -4.32
N LYS A 260 -25.56 31.21 -3.13
CA LYS A 260 -26.78 31.94 -2.83
C LYS A 260 -26.36 33.31 -2.32
N GLU A 261 -26.60 34.27 -3.15
CA GLU A 261 -27.04 35.60 -2.77
C GLU A 261 -28.13 35.48 -1.74
N ASP A 262 -27.94 36.14 -0.62
CA ASP A 262 -28.83 37.13 0.03
C ASP A 262 -28.15 37.62 1.31
#